data_8482aa51926bdede3dfd6f5810ebb31e
#
_entry.id   8482aa51926bdede3dfd6f5810ebb31e
#
_cell.length_a   1.000
_cell.length_b   1.000
_cell.length_c   1.000
_cell.angle_alpha   90.00
_cell.angle_beta   90.00
_cell.angle_gamma   90.00
#
_symmetry.space_group_name_H-M   'P 1'
#
loop_
_entity.id
_entity.type
_entity.pdbx_description
1 polymer ?
#
loop_
_entity_poly.entity_id
_entity_poly.type
_entity_poly.pdbx_seq_one_letter_code
_entity_poly.pdbx_strand_id
1 'polypeptide(L)' 'MNITLNGQNKTLENADTISALIAQLGYENKRIAVELNGDIVPKSQHATTRIQNADQI' A
#
# COMPACT_ATOMS: atom_id res chain seq x y z
N MET A 1 12.00 -4.28 0.40
CA MET A 1 10.74 -5.00 0.08
C MET A 1 10.30 -4.62 -1.32
N ASN A 2 9.99 -5.59 -2.13
CA ASN A 2 9.52 -5.37 -3.49
C ASN A 2 8.05 -5.74 -3.60
N ILE A 3 7.27 -4.84 -4.18
CA ILE A 3 5.83 -5.05 -4.41
C ILE A 3 5.49 -4.71 -5.86
N THR A 4 4.27 -5.05 -6.25
CA THR A 4 3.68 -4.57 -7.50
C THR A 4 2.65 -3.51 -7.14
N LEU A 5 2.85 -2.29 -7.63
CA LEU A 5 1.96 -1.16 -7.37
C LEU A 5 1.36 -0.71 -8.70
N ASN A 6 0.03 -0.83 -8.84
CA ASN A 6 -0.67 -0.48 -10.07
C ASN A 6 -0.04 -1.14 -11.30
N GLY A 7 0.33 -2.42 -11.17
CA GLY A 7 0.92 -3.19 -12.25
C GLY A 7 2.41 -2.96 -12.48
N GLN A 8 3.07 -2.14 -11.66
CA GLN A 8 4.49 -1.83 -11.81
C GLN A 8 5.28 -2.28 -10.60
N ASN A 9 6.47 -2.79 -10.81
CA ASN A 9 7.37 -3.15 -9.71
C ASN A 9 7.82 -1.89 -8.98
N LYS A 10 7.79 -1.96 -7.65
CA LYS A 10 8.25 -0.87 -6.80
C LYS A 10 8.99 -1.42 -5.60
N THR A 11 10.13 -0.82 -5.31
CA THR A 11 10.89 -1.13 -4.09
C THR A 11 10.45 -0.17 -3.00
N LEU A 12 10.06 -0.71 -1.85
CA LEU A 12 9.69 0.07 -0.69
C LEU A 12 10.79 0.00 0.36
N GLU A 13 11.13 1.15 0.92
CA GLU A 13 12.05 1.27 2.05
C GLU A 13 11.31 1.95 3.20
N ASN A 14 11.41 1.36 4.39
CA ASN A 14 10.81 1.91 5.62
C ASN A 14 9.29 2.06 5.57
N ALA A 15 8.62 1.26 4.73
CA ALA A 15 7.16 1.23 4.67
C ALA A 15 6.72 -0.22 4.84
N ASP A 16 5.97 -0.50 5.89
CA ASP A 16 5.49 -1.84 6.21
C ASP A 16 3.96 -1.91 6.36
N THR A 17 3.27 -0.78 6.25
CA THR A 17 1.81 -0.73 6.30
C THR A 17 1.27 0.03 5.09
N ILE A 18 -0.03 -0.16 4.83
CA ILE A 18 -0.71 0.59 3.77
C ILE A 18 -0.63 2.09 4.03
N SER A 19 -0.83 2.54 5.28
CA SER A 19 -0.68 3.95 5.63
C SER A 19 0.70 4.50 5.29
N ALA A 20 1.75 3.75 5.62
CA ALA A 20 3.11 4.18 5.32
C ALA A 20 3.36 4.28 3.83
N LEU A 21 2.83 3.32 3.04
CA LEU A 21 2.93 3.37 1.59
C LEU A 21 2.22 4.60 1.02
N ILE A 22 1.00 4.87 1.48
CA ILE A 22 0.23 6.03 1.03
C ILE A 22 0.99 7.33 1.32
N ALA A 23 1.60 7.43 2.50
CA ALA A 23 2.40 8.60 2.87
C ALA A 23 3.62 8.76 1.96
N GLN A 24 4.32 7.66 1.65
CA GLN A 24 5.47 7.71 0.75
C GLN A 24 5.09 8.14 -0.66
N LEU A 25 3.90 7.78 -1.11
CA LEU A 25 3.41 8.19 -2.43
C LEU A 25 2.86 9.62 -2.45
N GLY A 26 2.71 10.25 -1.28
CA GLY A 26 2.14 11.59 -1.19
C GLY A 26 0.63 11.64 -1.33
N TYR A 27 -0.06 10.54 -1.06
CA TYR A 27 -1.50 10.41 -1.28
C TYR A 27 -2.33 10.50 -0.01
N GLU A 28 -1.73 10.81 1.13
CA GLU A 28 -2.40 10.78 2.43
C GLU A 28 -3.60 11.71 2.54
N ASN A 29 -3.65 12.77 1.74
CA ASN A 29 -4.76 13.72 1.73
C ASN A 29 -5.65 13.57 0.50
N LYS A 30 -5.53 12.46 -0.22
CA LYS A 30 -6.32 12.21 -1.43
C LYS A 30 -7.35 11.13 -1.18
N ARG A 31 -8.47 11.21 -1.89
CA ARG A 31 -9.44 10.12 -1.89
C ARG A 31 -8.95 9.04 -2.82
N ILE A 32 -8.54 7.92 -2.24
CA ILE A 32 -8.06 6.77 -2.99
C ILE A 32 -8.71 5.52 -2.46
N ALA A 33 -8.83 4.53 -3.32
CA ALA A 33 -9.19 3.17 -2.94
C ALA A 33 -7.94 2.31 -3.01
N VAL A 34 -7.79 1.39 -2.05
CA VAL A 34 -6.65 0.49 -1.98
C VAL A 34 -7.14 -0.95 -2.08
N GLU A 35 -6.55 -1.70 -3.00
CA GLU A 35 -6.69 -3.15 -3.07
C GLU A 35 -5.36 -3.79 -2.70
N LEU A 36 -5.43 -4.86 -1.92
CA LEU A 36 -4.27 -5.67 -1.57
C LEU A 36 -4.56 -7.09 -1.97
N ASN A 37 -3.84 -7.58 -2.98
CA ASN A 37 -3.99 -8.94 -3.52
C ASN A 37 -5.45 -9.26 -3.89
N GLY A 38 -6.14 -8.28 -4.47
CA GLY A 38 -7.52 -8.42 -4.92
C GLY A 38 -8.60 -8.08 -3.90
N ASP A 39 -8.22 -7.80 -2.66
CA ASP A 39 -9.18 -7.44 -1.60
C ASP A 39 -9.09 -5.95 -1.28
N ILE A 40 -10.24 -5.32 -1.15
CA ILE A 40 -10.29 -3.91 -0.77
C ILE A 40 -9.90 -3.75 0.70
N VAL A 41 -9.01 -2.78 0.96
CA VAL A 41 -8.61 -2.44 2.31
C VAL A 41 -9.31 -1.14 2.71
N PRO A 42 -10.26 -1.19 3.66
CA PRO A 42 -10.95 0.03 4.12
C PRO A 42 -9.97 1.01 4.74
N LYS A 43 -10.28 2.30 4.62
CA LYS A 43 -9.43 3.36 5.17
C LYS A 43 -9.14 3.15 6.66
N SER A 44 -10.11 2.67 7.41
CA SER A 44 -9.96 2.40 8.85
C SER A 44 -8.92 1.33 9.16
N GLN A 45 -8.51 0.54 8.18
CA GLN A 45 -7.53 -0.53 8.35
C GLN A 45 -6.19 -0.24 7.69
N HIS A 46 -6.01 0.93 7.10
CA HIS A 46 -4.74 1.26 6.43
C HIS A 46 -3.56 1.24 7.38
N ALA A 47 -3.75 1.70 8.62
CA ALA A 47 -2.66 1.78 9.59
C ALA A 47 -2.29 0.43 10.20
N THR A 48 -3.18 -0.56 10.12
CA THR A 48 -2.98 -1.88 10.73
C THR A 48 -2.70 -2.97 9.70
N THR A 49 -2.96 -2.73 8.43
CA THR A 49 -2.71 -3.71 7.38
C THR A 49 -1.25 -3.68 6.97
N ARG A 50 -0.55 -4.78 7.17
CA ARG A 50 0.86 -4.88 6.83
C ARG A 50 1.04 -5.32 5.39
N ILE A 51 2.08 -4.76 4.77
CA ILE A 51 2.50 -5.14 3.42
C ILE A 51 3.60 -6.18 3.55
N GLN A 52 3.57 -7.18 2.68
CA GLN A 52 4.59 -8.22 2.61
C GLN A 52 5.26 -8.18 1.24
N ASN A 53 6.47 -8.72 1.18
CA ASN A 53 7.20 -8.81 -0.08
C ASN A 53 6.35 -9.56 -1.11
N ALA A 54 6.37 -9.06 -2.35
CA ALA A 54 5.63 -9.59 -3.49
C ALA A 54 4.11 -9.30 -3.48
N ASP A 55 3.60 -8.51 -2.54
CA ASP A 55 2.19 -8.12 -2.54
C ASP A 55 1.85 -7.31 -3.79
N GLN A 56 0.61 -7.45 -4.24
CA GLN A 56 0.04 -6.68 -5.35
C GLN A 56 -0.95 -5.66 -4.79
N ILE A 57 -0.67 -4.41 -5.06
CA ILE A 57 -1.46 -3.30 -4.56
C ILE A 57 -1.99 -2.43 -5.71
#